data_e8948d96314ff2afc26c25b8f6bc0d3a
#
_entry.id   e8948d96314ff2afc26c25b8f6bc0d3a
#
_cell.length_a   1.000
_cell.length_b   1.000
_cell.length_c   1.000
_cell.angle_alpha   90.00
_cell.angle_beta   90.00
_cell.angle_gamma   90.00
#
_symmetry.space_group_name_H-M   'P 1'
#
loop_
_entity.id
_entity.type
_entity.pdbx_description
1 polymer ?
#
loop_
_entity_poly.entity_id
_entity_poly.type
_entity_poly.pdbx_seq_one_letter_code
_entity_poly.pdbx_strand_id
1 'polypeptide(L)'
;MMKTVRTPILEIGFLELGPPDGPPVILLHGWPSDVHDYDGVAPPLGEAGFRVLVPWLRGYGPTWFLDPATPRSGQQAALGADLRDFMDALAIPRAILVGYDWGGRAACVAAALWPERVSALVSITGYGIQDIAASARPGSAEQEHRYWYQWYFHTERGRAGLTANRVEMTRLLWRLWSPNWVFDDATLRATTASFDNPDFVDVTIQSYRHRYGNAPGDPAYDDLEVRLAAQPPIRAPTIVLHGEDDGVGPAAASIPRDRLLTGLRERRLIPRAGHFLARENPADVVAAVVRLAASAA
;
A
#
# COMPACT_ATOMS: atom_id res chain seq x y z
N MET A 1 1.14 -16.04 13.26
CA MET A 1 2.28 -15.75 14.17
C MET A 1 3.15 -14.67 13.55
N MET A 2 3.63 -13.70 14.34
CA MET A 2 4.56 -12.68 13.83
C MET A 2 5.95 -13.30 13.61
N LYS A 3 6.57 -12.99 12.49
CA LYS A 3 7.92 -13.40 12.09
C LYS A 3 8.71 -12.20 11.60
N THR A 4 10.03 -12.35 11.45
CA THR A 4 10.89 -11.36 10.80
C THR A 4 11.73 -12.04 9.71
N VAL A 5 12.13 -11.27 8.71
CA VAL A 5 13.08 -11.70 7.67
C VAL A 5 13.99 -10.53 7.31
N ARG A 6 15.27 -10.83 7.10
CA ARG A 6 16.26 -9.84 6.67
C ARG A 6 16.33 -9.77 5.14
N THR A 7 16.24 -8.55 4.65
CA THR A 7 16.50 -8.15 3.26
C THR A 7 17.83 -7.39 3.20
N PRO A 8 18.28 -6.91 2.04
CA PRO A 8 19.51 -6.12 1.95
C PRO A 8 19.54 -4.86 2.83
N ILE A 9 18.38 -4.24 3.09
CA ILE A 9 18.31 -2.96 3.81
C ILE A 9 17.36 -2.94 5.01
N LEU A 10 16.42 -3.89 5.10
CA LEU A 10 15.43 -3.95 6.16
C LEU A 10 15.43 -5.31 6.86
N GLU A 11 15.12 -5.29 8.14
CA GLU A 11 14.52 -6.44 8.82
C GLU A 11 13.00 -6.22 8.81
N ILE A 12 12.28 -7.02 8.00
CA ILE A 12 10.85 -6.85 7.79
C ILE A 12 10.08 -7.77 8.74
N GLY A 13 9.23 -7.16 9.57
CA GLY A 13 8.24 -7.90 10.35
C GLY A 13 7.02 -8.25 9.50
N PHE A 14 6.47 -9.46 9.69
CA PHE A 14 5.27 -9.89 8.98
C PHE A 14 4.45 -10.91 9.75
N LEU A 15 3.16 -10.97 9.45
CA LEU A 15 2.28 -12.06 9.87
C LEU A 15 2.27 -13.13 8.79
N GLU A 16 2.24 -14.40 9.19
CA GLU A 16 2.06 -15.53 8.28
C GLU A 16 0.95 -16.44 8.77
N LEU A 17 0.01 -16.75 7.86
CA LEU A 17 -1.16 -17.59 8.09
C LEU A 17 -1.30 -18.61 6.96
N GLY A 18 -2.03 -19.70 7.25
CA GLY A 18 -2.28 -20.78 6.29
C GLY A 18 -1.11 -21.76 6.12
N PRO A 19 -1.24 -22.71 5.19
CA PRO A 19 -0.19 -23.72 4.97
C PRO A 19 1.07 -23.13 4.34
N PRO A 20 2.26 -23.48 4.82
CA PRO A 20 3.53 -22.91 4.32
C PRO A 20 3.80 -23.24 2.84
N ASP A 21 3.24 -24.34 2.35
CA ASP A 21 3.37 -24.79 0.96
C ASP A 21 2.22 -24.34 0.07
N GLY A 22 1.27 -23.55 0.60
CA GLY A 22 0.14 -23.01 -0.15
C GLY A 22 0.58 -21.93 -1.15
N PRO A 23 -0.25 -21.64 -2.17
CA PRO A 23 0.01 -20.55 -3.10
C PRO A 23 0.18 -19.22 -2.35
N PRO A 24 1.28 -18.47 -2.56
CA PRO A 24 1.56 -17.29 -1.77
C PRO A 24 0.68 -16.10 -2.19
N VAL A 25 0.11 -15.45 -1.17
CA VAL A 25 -0.65 -14.19 -1.25
C VAL A 25 0.01 -13.19 -0.31
N ILE A 26 0.38 -12.02 -0.82
CA ILE A 26 0.98 -10.94 -0.02
C ILE A 26 -0.01 -9.79 0.06
N LEU A 27 -0.37 -9.41 1.30
CA LEU A 27 -1.34 -8.37 1.62
C LEU A 27 -0.60 -7.11 2.13
N LEU A 28 -0.73 -6.00 1.43
CA LEU A 28 0.08 -4.79 1.63
C LEU A 28 -0.79 -3.62 2.07
N HIS A 29 -0.59 -3.18 3.32
CA HIS A 29 -1.35 -2.08 3.93
C HIS A 29 -0.98 -0.70 3.37
N GLY A 30 -1.81 0.30 3.66
CA GLY A 30 -1.61 1.68 3.28
C GLY A 30 -1.23 2.60 4.44
N TRP A 31 -1.13 3.90 4.16
CA TRP A 31 -0.96 4.98 5.11
C TRP A 31 -2.32 5.68 5.36
N PRO A 32 -2.69 6.10 6.56
CA PRO A 32 -2.10 5.77 7.85
C PRO A 32 -2.80 4.55 8.46
N SER A 33 -2.33 3.37 8.12
CA SER A 33 -2.83 2.11 8.66
C SER A 33 -1.68 1.10 8.79
N ASP A 34 -1.98 -0.17 9.08
CA ASP A 34 -0.99 -1.22 9.24
C ASP A 34 -1.56 -2.61 8.86
N VAL A 35 -0.87 -3.67 9.27
CA VAL A 35 -1.26 -5.06 8.95
C VAL A 35 -2.66 -5.44 9.41
N HIS A 36 -3.23 -4.76 10.42
CA HIS A 36 -4.59 -4.98 10.91
C HIS A 36 -5.68 -4.64 9.87
N ASP A 37 -5.32 -4.00 8.73
CA ASP A 37 -6.25 -3.84 7.61
C ASP A 37 -6.77 -5.17 7.08
N TYR A 38 -5.99 -6.22 7.30
CA TYR A 38 -6.25 -7.53 6.75
C TYR A 38 -6.70 -8.57 7.78
N ASP A 39 -7.10 -8.14 9.00
CA ASP A 39 -7.60 -9.04 10.04
C ASP A 39 -8.83 -9.85 9.59
N GLY A 40 -9.68 -9.24 8.74
CA GLY A 40 -10.83 -9.90 8.15
C GLY A 40 -10.55 -10.63 6.83
N VAL A 41 -9.37 -10.48 6.24
CA VAL A 41 -9.00 -11.04 4.93
C VAL A 41 -8.02 -12.22 5.06
N ALA A 42 -7.02 -12.08 5.92
CA ALA A 42 -5.94 -13.06 6.00
C ALA A 42 -6.41 -14.44 6.54
N PRO A 43 -7.22 -14.54 7.61
CA PRO A 43 -7.68 -15.83 8.11
C PRO A 43 -8.50 -16.64 7.08
N PRO A 44 -9.54 -16.07 6.41
CA PRO A 44 -10.30 -16.81 5.40
C PRO A 44 -9.45 -17.29 4.21
N LEU A 45 -8.44 -16.50 3.79
CA LEU A 45 -7.52 -16.94 2.75
C LEU A 45 -6.62 -18.08 3.22
N GLY A 46 -6.15 -18.03 4.48
CA GLY A 46 -5.39 -19.14 5.08
C GLY A 46 -6.21 -20.43 5.17
N GLU A 47 -7.48 -20.33 5.56
CA GLU A 47 -8.44 -21.45 5.57
C GLU A 47 -8.72 -22.00 4.17
N ALA A 48 -8.71 -21.13 3.16
CA ALA A 48 -8.84 -21.52 1.75
C ALA A 48 -7.57 -22.16 1.16
N GLY A 49 -6.51 -22.35 1.98
CA GLY A 49 -5.29 -23.04 1.58
C GLY A 49 -4.20 -22.17 1.00
N PHE A 50 -4.32 -20.85 1.06
CA PHE A 50 -3.24 -19.94 0.65
C PHE A 50 -2.20 -19.77 1.76
N ARG A 51 -0.94 -19.61 1.37
CA ARG A 51 0.11 -19.06 2.24
C ARG A 51 -0.02 -17.54 2.25
N VAL A 52 -0.55 -16.98 3.32
CA VAL A 52 -0.84 -15.55 3.43
C VAL A 52 0.24 -14.85 4.23
N LEU A 53 0.85 -13.81 3.63
CA LEU A 53 1.88 -13.00 4.24
C LEU A 53 1.43 -11.54 4.32
N VAL A 54 1.53 -10.93 5.50
CA VAL A 54 1.11 -9.55 5.74
C VAL A 54 2.28 -8.78 6.34
N PRO A 55 3.19 -8.20 5.52
CA PRO A 55 4.34 -7.46 6.01
C PRO A 55 3.95 -6.06 6.50
N TRP A 56 4.62 -5.57 7.55
CA TRP A 56 4.68 -4.15 7.84
C TRP A 56 5.61 -3.45 6.85
N LEU A 57 5.14 -2.37 6.25
CA LEU A 57 5.93 -1.55 5.34
C LEU A 57 7.09 -0.86 6.10
N ARG A 58 8.07 -0.32 5.35
CA ARG A 58 9.18 0.47 5.92
C ARG A 58 8.65 1.60 6.80
N GLY A 59 9.24 1.77 7.98
CA GLY A 59 8.82 2.78 8.96
C GLY A 59 7.59 2.39 9.79
N TYR A 60 7.17 1.12 9.79
CA TYR A 60 6.03 0.66 10.57
C TYR A 60 6.36 -0.53 11.47
N GLY A 61 5.79 -0.51 12.67
CA GLY A 61 5.82 -1.64 13.59
C GLY A 61 7.21 -2.25 13.74
N PRO A 62 7.35 -3.58 13.59
CA PRO A 62 8.64 -4.27 13.74
C PRO A 62 9.51 -4.29 12.47
N THR A 63 9.26 -3.41 11.50
CA THR A 63 10.12 -3.29 10.30
C THR A 63 11.19 -2.21 10.52
N TRP A 64 12.47 -2.60 10.52
CA TRP A 64 13.60 -1.75 10.87
C TRP A 64 14.60 -1.63 9.74
N PHE A 65 15.21 -0.46 9.57
CA PHE A 65 16.38 -0.29 8.73
C PHE A 65 17.61 -0.93 9.39
N LEU A 66 18.35 -1.73 8.64
CA LEU A 66 19.55 -2.43 9.15
C LEU A 66 20.73 -1.49 9.37
N ASP A 67 20.82 -0.44 8.56
CA ASP A 67 21.86 0.57 8.67
C ASP A 67 21.23 1.93 8.98
N PRO A 68 21.64 2.61 10.06
CA PRO A 68 21.17 3.93 10.39
C PRO A 68 21.51 5.00 9.33
N ALA A 69 22.52 4.75 8.48
CA ALA A 69 22.88 5.65 7.38
C ALA A 69 21.95 5.51 6.14
N THR A 70 21.14 4.45 6.04
CA THR A 70 20.19 4.30 4.93
C THR A 70 19.17 5.43 4.93
N PRO A 71 18.94 6.13 3.82
CA PRO A 71 17.92 7.17 3.73
C PRO A 71 16.53 6.65 4.09
N ARG A 72 15.79 7.40 4.93
CA ARG A 72 14.39 7.06 5.30
C ARG A 72 13.44 7.45 4.16
N SER A 73 13.72 6.91 2.97
CA SER A 73 12.92 7.18 1.78
C SER A 73 11.60 6.40 1.81
N GLY A 74 10.49 7.11 1.55
CA GLY A 74 9.16 6.54 1.31
C GLY A 74 8.75 6.65 -0.17
N GLN A 75 9.71 6.78 -1.10
CA GLN A 75 9.44 6.86 -2.53
C GLN A 75 8.87 5.55 -3.07
N GLN A 76 8.10 5.63 -4.15
CA GLN A 76 7.37 4.48 -4.68
C GLN A 76 8.30 3.33 -5.13
N ALA A 77 9.44 3.66 -5.72
CA ALA A 77 10.42 2.65 -6.15
C ALA A 77 10.97 1.86 -4.96
N ALA A 78 11.21 2.53 -3.84
CA ALA A 78 11.68 1.89 -2.61
C ALA A 78 10.64 0.92 -2.04
N LEU A 79 9.35 1.30 -2.01
CA LEU A 79 8.27 0.42 -1.56
C LEU A 79 8.16 -0.85 -2.44
N GLY A 80 8.30 -0.70 -3.75
CA GLY A 80 8.28 -1.84 -4.68
C GLY A 80 9.52 -2.72 -4.55
N ALA A 81 10.70 -2.13 -4.33
CA ALA A 81 11.94 -2.85 -4.11
C ALA A 81 11.91 -3.66 -2.81
N ASP A 82 11.37 -3.08 -1.71
CA ASP A 82 11.18 -3.81 -0.46
C ASP A 82 10.32 -5.06 -0.65
N LEU A 83 9.24 -4.94 -1.42
CA LEU A 83 8.36 -6.08 -1.71
C LEU A 83 9.10 -7.16 -2.49
N ARG A 84 9.89 -6.80 -3.51
CA ARG A 84 10.74 -7.75 -4.24
C ARG A 84 11.73 -8.42 -3.30
N ASP A 85 12.45 -7.65 -2.50
CA ASP A 85 13.47 -8.14 -1.59
C ASP A 85 12.89 -9.02 -0.47
N PHE A 86 11.67 -8.69 0.00
CA PHE A 86 10.89 -9.54 0.90
C PHE A 86 10.57 -10.89 0.28
N MET A 87 10.12 -10.90 -0.97
CA MET A 87 9.84 -12.14 -1.71
C MET A 87 11.13 -12.96 -1.92
N ASP A 88 12.25 -12.30 -2.23
CA ASP A 88 13.55 -12.96 -2.41
C ASP A 88 14.04 -13.59 -1.11
N ALA A 89 13.97 -12.86 0.01
CA ALA A 89 14.38 -13.34 1.32
C ALA A 89 13.57 -14.56 1.82
N LEU A 90 12.31 -14.67 1.38
CA LEU A 90 11.42 -15.80 1.68
C LEU A 90 11.42 -16.90 0.60
N ALA A 91 12.28 -16.78 -0.42
CA ALA A 91 12.34 -17.68 -1.57
C ALA A 91 10.97 -17.85 -2.26
N ILE A 92 10.19 -16.76 -2.36
CA ILE A 92 8.90 -16.72 -3.04
C ILE A 92 9.13 -16.27 -4.48
N PRO A 93 9.12 -17.16 -5.47
CA PRO A 93 9.42 -16.79 -6.86
C PRO A 93 8.30 -15.95 -7.47
N ARG A 94 7.05 -16.18 -7.06
CA ARG A 94 5.86 -15.53 -7.61
C ARG A 94 4.71 -15.56 -6.62
N ALA A 95 3.92 -14.47 -6.52
CA ALA A 95 2.80 -14.35 -5.60
C ALA A 95 1.60 -13.63 -6.21
N ILE A 96 0.41 -13.82 -5.63
CA ILE A 96 -0.71 -12.91 -5.78
C ILE A 96 -0.46 -11.73 -4.85
N LEU A 97 -0.57 -10.52 -5.37
CA LEU A 97 -0.43 -9.30 -4.59
C LEU A 97 -1.78 -8.64 -4.35
N VAL A 98 -2.00 -8.18 -3.13
CA VAL A 98 -3.18 -7.41 -2.73
C VAL A 98 -2.69 -6.14 -2.06
N GLY A 99 -3.18 -4.98 -2.45
CA GLY A 99 -2.77 -3.75 -1.78
C GLY A 99 -3.65 -2.55 -2.10
N TYR A 100 -3.63 -1.60 -1.19
CA TYR A 100 -4.25 -0.29 -1.38
C TYR A 100 -3.29 0.81 -0.91
N ASP A 101 -3.51 2.04 -1.35
CA ASP A 101 -2.71 3.22 -0.99
C ASP A 101 -1.19 2.98 -1.19
N TRP A 102 -0.34 3.06 -0.13
CA TRP A 102 1.09 2.78 -0.24
C TRP A 102 1.36 1.30 -0.60
N GLY A 103 0.62 0.38 -0.01
CA GLY A 103 0.72 -1.05 -0.36
C GLY A 103 0.26 -1.33 -1.78
N GLY A 104 -0.80 -0.66 -2.23
CA GLY A 104 -1.24 -0.71 -3.63
C GLY A 104 -0.19 -0.17 -4.59
N ARG A 105 0.54 0.86 -4.17
CA ARG A 105 1.67 1.41 -4.92
C ARG A 105 2.82 0.41 -5.02
N ALA A 106 3.24 -0.19 -3.89
CA ALA A 106 4.26 -1.22 -3.87
C ALA A 106 3.90 -2.40 -4.80
N ALA A 107 2.65 -2.88 -4.72
CA ALA A 107 2.13 -3.96 -5.57
C ALA A 107 2.14 -3.59 -7.06
N CYS A 108 1.70 -2.37 -7.41
CA CYS A 108 1.70 -1.88 -8.79
C CYS A 108 3.13 -1.72 -9.33
N VAL A 109 4.06 -1.20 -8.52
CA VAL A 109 5.48 -1.08 -8.90
C VAL A 109 6.07 -2.46 -9.16
N ALA A 110 5.84 -3.42 -8.26
CA ALA A 110 6.32 -4.79 -8.46
C ALA A 110 5.73 -5.43 -9.71
N ALA A 111 4.43 -5.28 -9.94
CA ALA A 111 3.74 -5.84 -11.12
C ALA A 111 4.19 -5.20 -12.44
N ALA A 112 4.62 -3.95 -12.42
CA ALA A 112 5.09 -3.25 -13.62
C ALA A 112 6.57 -3.51 -13.92
N LEU A 113 7.44 -3.54 -12.88
CA LEU A 113 8.89 -3.65 -13.05
C LEU A 113 9.39 -5.10 -13.05
N TRP A 114 8.69 -6.02 -12.38
CA TRP A 114 9.04 -7.45 -12.26
C TRP A 114 7.78 -8.30 -12.50
N PRO A 115 7.19 -8.25 -13.71
CA PRO A 115 5.91 -8.92 -14.01
C PRO A 115 5.95 -10.44 -13.83
N GLU A 116 7.12 -11.06 -13.96
CA GLU A 116 7.32 -12.50 -13.72
C GLU A 116 7.12 -12.89 -12.26
N ARG A 117 7.25 -11.94 -11.34
CA ARG A 117 7.10 -12.15 -9.89
C ARG A 117 5.64 -12.07 -9.42
N VAL A 118 4.73 -11.61 -10.29
CA VAL A 118 3.33 -11.36 -9.93
C VAL A 118 2.40 -12.26 -10.73
N SER A 119 1.73 -13.19 -10.04
CA SER A 119 0.77 -14.11 -10.66
C SER A 119 -0.57 -13.42 -10.94
N ALA A 120 -1.00 -12.56 -10.04
CA ALA A 120 -2.20 -11.75 -10.15
C ALA A 120 -2.13 -10.55 -9.20
N LEU A 121 -2.97 -9.55 -9.43
CA LEU A 121 -3.05 -8.32 -8.64
C LEU A 121 -4.51 -8.04 -8.25
N VAL A 122 -4.77 -7.92 -6.96
CA VAL A 122 -5.96 -7.24 -6.45
C VAL A 122 -5.54 -5.83 -6.06
N SER A 123 -5.89 -4.86 -6.89
CA SER A 123 -5.57 -3.46 -6.64
C SER A 123 -6.78 -2.73 -6.08
N ILE A 124 -6.71 -2.34 -4.84
CA ILE A 124 -7.72 -1.46 -4.25
C ILE A 124 -7.37 -0.04 -4.65
N THR A 125 -8.34 0.66 -5.29
CA THR A 125 -8.28 1.97 -5.93
C THR A 125 -7.67 2.03 -7.35
N GLY A 126 -7.01 0.98 -7.84
CA GLY A 126 -6.55 0.89 -9.24
C GLY A 126 -5.06 1.13 -9.42
N TYR A 127 -4.65 1.64 -10.59
CA TYR A 127 -3.24 1.82 -10.94
C TYR A 127 -2.55 2.83 -10.01
N GLY A 128 -1.63 2.35 -9.16
CA GLY A 128 -1.04 3.10 -8.05
C GLY A 128 0.29 3.80 -8.34
N ILE A 129 0.94 3.58 -9.50
CA ILE A 129 2.23 4.22 -9.83
C ILE A 129 2.00 5.72 -10.04
N GLN A 130 2.77 6.54 -9.33
CA GLN A 130 2.64 7.99 -9.38
C GLN A 130 3.31 8.57 -10.63
N ASP A 131 2.68 9.59 -11.20
CA ASP A 131 3.28 10.46 -12.19
C ASP A 131 3.81 11.71 -11.46
N ILE A 132 5.06 11.62 -11.00
CA ILE A 132 5.69 12.70 -10.22
C ILE A 132 5.84 13.96 -11.06
N ALA A 133 6.16 13.84 -12.34
CA ALA A 133 6.28 15.00 -13.23
C ALA A 133 4.95 15.73 -13.42
N ALA A 134 3.84 15.00 -13.48
CA ALA A 134 2.50 15.59 -13.58
C ALA A 134 2.04 16.24 -12.27
N SER A 135 2.61 15.86 -11.14
CA SER A 135 2.24 16.40 -9.82
C SER A 135 2.54 17.88 -9.63
N ALA A 136 3.38 18.48 -10.49
CA ALA A 136 3.61 19.91 -10.52
C ALA A 136 2.38 20.72 -10.98
N ARG A 137 1.38 20.08 -11.58
CA ARG A 137 0.12 20.72 -11.97
C ARG A 137 -0.90 20.58 -10.86
N PRO A 138 -1.55 21.70 -10.46
CA PRO A 138 -2.58 21.62 -9.43
C PRO A 138 -3.78 20.80 -9.91
N GLY A 139 -4.40 20.10 -8.96
CA GLY A 139 -5.68 19.46 -9.15
C GLY A 139 -6.84 20.46 -9.07
N SER A 140 -8.07 19.95 -9.02
CA SER A 140 -9.23 20.80 -8.68
C SER A 140 -9.14 21.27 -7.21
N ALA A 141 -9.79 22.39 -6.88
CA ALA A 141 -9.84 22.88 -5.50
C ALA A 141 -10.35 21.81 -4.50
N GLU A 142 -11.28 20.98 -4.95
CA GLU A 142 -11.81 19.87 -4.15
C GLU A 142 -10.75 18.79 -3.92
N GLN A 143 -9.95 18.46 -4.91
CA GLN A 143 -8.86 17.50 -4.77
C GLN A 143 -7.77 18.05 -3.85
N GLU A 144 -7.39 19.32 -4.00
CA GLU A 144 -6.42 19.96 -3.12
C GLU A 144 -6.90 19.99 -1.66
N HIS A 145 -8.19 20.24 -1.45
CA HIS A 145 -8.82 20.16 -0.13
C HIS A 145 -8.75 18.74 0.45
N ARG A 146 -8.98 17.69 -0.34
CA ARG A 146 -8.84 16.29 0.10
C ARG A 146 -7.40 15.95 0.47
N TYR A 147 -6.42 16.56 -0.21
CA TYR A 147 -4.99 16.33 -0.03
C TYR A 147 -4.32 17.31 0.95
N TRP A 148 -5.12 18.09 1.75
CA TRP A 148 -4.59 19.10 2.67
C TRP A 148 -3.44 18.59 3.53
N TYR A 149 -3.52 17.34 4.02
CA TYR A 149 -2.51 16.72 4.87
C TYR A 149 -1.18 16.52 4.13
N GLN A 150 -1.20 16.25 2.83
CA GLN A 150 0.00 16.13 2.01
C GLN A 150 0.74 17.45 1.99
N TRP A 151 0.04 18.58 1.76
CA TRP A 151 0.62 19.92 1.81
C TRP A 151 1.09 20.31 3.21
N TYR A 152 0.37 19.90 4.25
CA TYR A 152 0.76 20.09 5.63
C TYR A 152 2.13 19.45 5.90
N PHE A 153 2.39 18.26 5.38
CA PHE A 153 3.65 17.53 5.55
C PHE A 153 4.83 18.15 4.78
N HIS A 154 4.61 19.09 3.88
CA HIS A 154 5.69 19.86 3.26
C HIS A 154 6.30 20.89 4.21
N THR A 155 5.65 21.19 5.33
CA THR A 155 6.11 22.16 6.31
C THR A 155 6.73 21.48 7.54
N GLU A 156 7.62 22.19 8.24
CA GLU A 156 8.13 21.71 9.54
C GLU A 156 7.03 21.65 10.62
N ARG A 157 6.02 22.52 10.52
CA ARG A 157 4.81 22.43 11.34
C ARG A 157 4.08 21.11 11.11
N GLY A 158 4.01 20.62 9.87
CA GLY A 158 3.39 19.35 9.53
C GLY A 158 4.17 18.15 10.06
N ARG A 159 5.49 18.20 9.98
CA ARG A 159 6.36 17.19 10.62
C ARG A 159 6.13 17.13 12.13
N ALA A 160 6.18 18.27 12.80
CA ALA A 160 5.94 18.35 14.24
C ALA A 160 4.52 17.88 14.61
N GLY A 161 3.53 18.23 13.80
CA GLY A 161 2.14 17.82 13.98
C GLY A 161 1.95 16.32 13.85
N LEU A 162 2.56 15.67 12.84
CA LEU A 162 2.53 14.22 12.71
C LEU A 162 3.22 13.54 13.90
N THR A 163 4.34 14.08 14.35
CA THR A 163 5.07 13.55 15.52
C THR A 163 4.21 13.60 16.78
N ALA A 164 3.55 14.72 17.04
CA ALA A 164 2.83 14.95 18.29
C ALA A 164 1.42 14.34 18.30
N ASN A 165 0.73 14.32 17.15
CA ASN A 165 -0.71 14.07 17.05
C ASN A 165 -1.06 12.92 16.08
N ARG A 166 -0.17 11.94 15.88
CA ARG A 166 -0.37 10.89 14.89
C ARG A 166 -1.65 10.07 15.07
N VAL A 167 -2.05 9.82 16.32
CA VAL A 167 -3.27 9.07 16.64
C VAL A 167 -4.53 9.85 16.27
N GLU A 168 -4.60 11.13 16.69
CA GLU A 168 -5.73 12.02 16.41
C GLU A 168 -5.84 12.33 14.92
N MET A 169 -4.70 12.52 14.26
CA MET A 169 -4.66 12.72 12.81
C MET A 169 -5.17 11.48 12.08
N THR A 170 -4.76 10.29 12.48
CA THR A 170 -5.26 9.03 11.94
C THR A 170 -6.77 8.91 12.11
N ARG A 171 -7.27 9.16 13.33
CA ARG A 171 -8.71 9.16 13.62
C ARG A 171 -9.50 10.11 12.70
N LEU A 172 -8.97 11.32 12.49
CA LEU A 172 -9.58 12.31 11.60
C LEU A 172 -9.61 11.81 10.15
N LEU A 173 -8.47 11.33 9.65
CA LEU A 173 -8.34 10.85 8.27
C LEU A 173 -9.21 9.62 8.02
N TRP A 174 -9.28 8.68 8.94
CA TRP A 174 -10.15 7.52 8.80
C TRP A 174 -11.62 7.90 8.65
N ARG A 175 -12.09 8.86 9.46
CA ARG A 175 -13.48 9.38 9.35
C ARG A 175 -13.75 10.12 8.05
N LEU A 176 -12.75 10.85 7.54
CA LEU A 176 -12.88 11.58 6.28
C LEU A 176 -12.82 10.67 5.06
N TRP A 177 -12.01 9.61 5.12
CA TRP A 177 -11.73 8.75 3.98
C TRP A 177 -12.68 7.56 3.86
N SER A 178 -13.25 7.12 4.99
CA SER A 178 -14.24 6.05 5.07
C SER A 178 -15.41 6.51 5.93
N PRO A 179 -16.28 7.38 5.40
CA PRO A 179 -17.31 8.05 6.21
C PRO A 179 -18.37 7.10 6.76
N ASN A 180 -18.56 5.94 6.15
CA ASN A 180 -19.52 4.93 6.59
C ASN A 180 -18.92 3.89 7.54
N TRP A 181 -17.59 3.87 7.70
CA TRP A 181 -16.92 2.91 8.56
C TRP A 181 -16.98 3.35 10.02
N VAL A 182 -17.56 2.48 10.85
CA VAL A 182 -17.60 2.67 12.30
C VAL A 182 -16.48 1.86 12.93
N PHE A 183 -15.54 2.53 13.56
CA PHE A 183 -14.42 1.92 14.27
C PHE A 183 -14.38 2.41 15.72
N ASP A 184 -13.87 1.58 16.61
CA ASP A 184 -13.69 1.91 18.02
C ASP A 184 -12.25 2.35 18.34
N ASP A 185 -12.05 2.78 19.58
CA ASP A 185 -10.74 3.22 20.07
C ASP A 185 -9.73 2.06 20.19
N ALA A 186 -10.20 0.82 20.36
CA ALA A 186 -9.33 -0.35 20.42
C ALA A 186 -8.71 -0.62 19.05
N THR A 187 -9.52 -0.60 18.00
CA THR A 187 -9.07 -0.70 16.60
C THR A 187 -8.07 0.37 16.24
N LEU A 188 -8.34 1.63 16.60
CA LEU A 188 -7.42 2.73 16.35
C LEU A 188 -6.10 2.55 17.08
N ARG A 189 -6.13 2.21 18.38
CA ARG A 189 -4.90 1.99 19.17
C ARG A 189 -4.08 0.82 18.68
N ALA A 190 -4.71 -0.29 18.29
CA ALA A 190 -4.01 -1.46 17.76
C ALA A 190 -3.19 -1.07 16.52
N THR A 191 -3.81 -0.36 15.58
CA THR A 191 -3.14 0.10 14.36
C THR A 191 -2.05 1.15 14.64
N THR A 192 -2.38 2.17 15.45
CA THR A 192 -1.45 3.29 15.67
C THR A 192 -0.24 2.91 16.52
N ALA A 193 -0.24 1.77 17.22
CA ALA A 193 0.94 1.21 17.87
C ALA A 193 2.10 0.96 16.87
N SER A 194 1.78 0.64 15.61
CA SER A 194 2.80 0.50 14.56
C SER A 194 3.51 1.81 14.21
N PHE A 195 2.91 2.96 14.54
CA PHE A 195 3.47 4.29 14.26
C PHE A 195 4.47 4.75 15.35
N ASP A 196 4.67 3.94 16.40
CA ASP A 196 5.73 4.16 17.39
C ASP A 196 7.11 3.76 16.84
N ASN A 197 7.17 3.16 15.66
CA ASN A 197 8.42 2.96 14.95
C ASN A 197 9.13 4.31 14.74
N PRO A 198 10.42 4.44 15.13
CA PRO A 198 11.15 5.71 15.10
C PRO A 198 11.30 6.30 13.69
N ASP A 199 11.24 5.46 12.66
CA ASP A 199 11.39 5.86 11.27
C ASP A 199 10.04 6.29 10.63
N PHE A 200 8.89 6.08 11.32
CA PHE A 200 7.54 6.32 10.76
C PHE A 200 7.37 7.76 10.24
N VAL A 201 7.76 8.75 11.05
CA VAL A 201 7.61 10.16 10.69
C VAL A 201 8.50 10.51 9.50
N ASP A 202 9.76 10.10 9.53
CA ASP A 202 10.72 10.43 8.48
C ASP A 202 10.35 9.81 7.14
N VAL A 203 9.99 8.54 7.12
CA VAL A 203 9.52 7.84 5.91
C VAL A 203 8.24 8.48 5.38
N THR A 204 7.30 8.83 6.25
CA THR A 204 6.04 9.49 5.86
C THR A 204 6.29 10.84 5.23
N ILE A 205 7.03 11.71 5.90
CA ILE A 205 7.32 13.07 5.42
C ILE A 205 8.08 13.02 4.09
N GLN A 206 9.09 12.17 4.00
CA GLN A 206 9.86 12.01 2.77
C GLN A 206 8.97 11.55 1.61
N SER A 207 8.10 10.55 1.83
CA SER A 207 7.17 10.05 0.81
C SER A 207 6.29 11.15 0.23
N TYR A 208 5.68 11.98 1.10
CA TYR A 208 4.79 13.05 0.66
C TYR A 208 5.53 14.22 0.01
N ARG A 209 6.74 14.54 0.46
CA ARG A 209 7.57 15.57 -0.19
C ARG A 209 8.11 15.09 -1.54
N HIS A 210 8.58 13.84 -1.62
CA HIS A 210 9.14 13.26 -2.85
C HIS A 210 8.12 13.19 -3.99
N ARG A 211 6.89 12.76 -3.71
CA ARG A 211 5.85 12.60 -4.75
C ARG A 211 5.47 13.90 -5.47
N TYR A 212 5.81 15.04 -4.90
CA TYR A 212 5.62 16.36 -5.49
C TYR A 212 6.94 17.03 -5.93
N GLY A 213 8.05 16.28 -5.94
CA GLY A 213 9.36 16.79 -6.32
C GLY A 213 9.99 17.74 -5.31
N ASN A 214 9.48 17.82 -4.08
CA ASN A 214 9.96 18.75 -3.04
C ASN A 214 10.94 18.10 -2.03
N ALA A 215 11.35 16.87 -2.27
CA ALA A 215 12.47 16.22 -1.61
C ALA A 215 13.16 15.26 -2.59
N PRO A 216 14.49 15.09 -2.49
CA PRO A 216 15.19 14.09 -3.28
C PRO A 216 14.74 12.68 -2.87
N GLY A 217 14.83 11.73 -3.81
CA GLY A 217 14.75 10.31 -3.52
C GLY A 217 16.05 9.77 -2.92
N ASP A 218 16.05 8.50 -2.58
CA ASP A 218 17.28 7.75 -2.35
C ASP A 218 17.88 7.38 -3.73
N PRO A 219 19.11 7.80 -4.03
CA PRO A 219 19.75 7.55 -5.32
C PRO A 219 19.85 6.05 -5.69
N ALA A 220 19.82 5.15 -4.72
CA ALA A 220 19.81 3.72 -4.97
C ALA A 220 18.59 3.25 -5.83
N TYR A 221 17.55 4.06 -5.93
CA TYR A 221 16.34 3.77 -6.68
C TYR A 221 16.14 4.66 -7.92
N ASP A 222 17.08 5.51 -8.30
CA ASP A 222 16.93 6.46 -9.42
C ASP A 222 16.59 5.76 -10.73
N ASP A 223 17.27 4.65 -11.06
CA ASP A 223 16.98 3.86 -12.26
C ASP A 223 15.55 3.29 -12.27
N LEU A 224 15.03 2.92 -11.11
CA LEU A 224 13.66 2.43 -10.99
C LEU A 224 12.66 3.58 -11.14
N GLU A 225 12.94 4.75 -10.56
CA GLU A 225 12.08 5.94 -10.71
C GLU A 225 12.04 6.40 -12.18
N VAL A 226 13.15 6.36 -12.92
CA VAL A 226 13.18 6.64 -14.36
C VAL A 226 12.25 5.69 -15.13
N ARG A 227 12.29 4.40 -14.81
CA ARG A 227 11.40 3.41 -15.43
C ARG A 227 9.93 3.66 -15.07
N LEU A 228 9.64 4.04 -13.82
CA LEU A 228 8.29 4.33 -13.34
C LEU A 228 7.72 5.63 -13.92
N ALA A 229 8.58 6.64 -14.19
CA ALA A 229 8.18 7.89 -14.83
C ALA A 229 7.54 7.66 -16.23
N ALA A 230 7.91 6.58 -16.91
CA ALA A 230 7.28 6.17 -18.18
C ALA A 230 5.86 5.61 -18.02
N GLN A 231 5.34 5.52 -16.79
CA GLN A 231 4.01 4.95 -16.47
C GLN A 231 3.80 3.56 -17.10
N PRO A 232 4.69 2.58 -16.79
CA PRO A 232 4.68 1.27 -17.44
C PRO A 232 3.35 0.52 -17.20
N PRO A 233 2.83 -0.19 -18.22
CA PRO A 233 1.60 -0.95 -18.07
C PRO A 233 1.77 -2.18 -17.17
N ILE A 234 0.72 -2.53 -16.43
CA ILE A 234 0.63 -3.75 -15.63
C ILE A 234 -0.09 -4.81 -16.44
N ARG A 235 0.59 -5.94 -16.71
CA ARG A 235 0.10 -7.05 -17.54
C ARG A 235 -0.47 -8.20 -16.73
N ALA A 236 -0.16 -8.27 -15.43
CA ALA A 236 -0.69 -9.32 -14.56
C ALA A 236 -2.23 -9.31 -14.56
N PRO A 237 -2.89 -10.47 -14.51
CA PRO A 237 -4.33 -10.53 -14.30
C PRO A 237 -4.73 -9.69 -13.10
N THR A 238 -5.60 -8.71 -13.30
CA THR A 238 -5.92 -7.71 -12.26
C THR A 238 -7.42 -7.61 -12.03
N ILE A 239 -7.83 -7.61 -10.77
CA ILE A 239 -9.14 -7.14 -10.32
C ILE A 239 -8.92 -5.83 -9.55
N VAL A 240 -9.68 -4.81 -9.93
CA VAL A 240 -9.72 -3.54 -9.20
C VAL A 240 -10.97 -3.50 -8.33
N LEU A 241 -10.77 -3.25 -7.03
CA LEU A 241 -11.84 -2.94 -6.09
C LEU A 241 -11.74 -1.48 -5.69
N HIS A 242 -12.87 -0.77 -5.59
CA HIS A 242 -12.87 0.64 -5.22
C HIS A 242 -14.12 0.96 -4.40
N GLY A 243 -13.97 1.59 -3.24
CA GLY A 243 -15.10 2.06 -2.45
C GLY A 243 -15.78 3.25 -3.15
N GLU A 244 -17.10 3.22 -3.27
CA GLU A 244 -17.87 4.33 -3.88
C GLU A 244 -17.73 5.63 -3.08
N ASP A 245 -17.58 5.50 -1.76
CA ASP A 245 -17.48 6.62 -0.81
C ASP A 245 -16.03 6.91 -0.37
N ASP A 246 -15.03 6.53 -1.20
CA ASP A 246 -13.63 6.85 -0.92
C ASP A 246 -13.42 8.37 -0.86
N GLY A 247 -13.22 8.88 0.36
CA GLY A 247 -13.12 10.31 0.64
C GLY A 247 -11.79 10.94 0.23
N VAL A 248 -10.75 10.16 -0.09
CA VAL A 248 -9.44 10.68 -0.51
C VAL A 248 -9.20 10.48 -2.01
N GLY A 249 -9.58 9.34 -2.56
CA GLY A 249 -9.32 8.98 -3.95
C GLY A 249 -10.59 8.54 -4.68
N PRO A 250 -11.48 9.43 -5.11
CA PRO A 250 -12.74 9.05 -5.73
C PRO A 250 -12.52 8.21 -6.97
N ALA A 251 -13.38 7.22 -7.20
CA ALA A 251 -13.26 6.27 -8.30
C ALA A 251 -13.16 6.96 -9.68
N ALA A 252 -13.86 8.07 -9.88
CA ALA A 252 -13.81 8.86 -11.10
C ALA A 252 -12.38 9.35 -11.45
N ALA A 253 -11.53 9.59 -10.45
CA ALA A 253 -10.14 10.00 -10.67
C ALA A 253 -9.22 8.84 -11.07
N SER A 254 -9.54 7.60 -10.66
CA SER A 254 -8.71 6.42 -10.93
C SER A 254 -9.09 5.68 -12.22
N ILE A 255 -10.37 5.67 -12.60
CA ILE A 255 -10.89 4.96 -13.79
C ILE A 255 -10.12 5.30 -15.09
N PRO A 256 -9.76 6.56 -15.40
CA PRO A 256 -9.00 6.86 -16.62
C PRO A 256 -7.63 6.18 -16.73
N ARG A 257 -7.08 5.74 -15.59
CA ARG A 257 -5.80 5.05 -15.52
C ARG A 257 -5.90 3.53 -15.73
N ASP A 258 -7.11 2.97 -15.80
CA ASP A 258 -7.34 1.55 -16.07
C ASP A 258 -6.75 1.10 -17.43
N ARG A 259 -6.58 2.02 -18.37
CA ARG A 259 -5.86 1.78 -19.64
C ARG A 259 -4.43 1.28 -19.42
N LEU A 260 -3.83 1.54 -18.26
CA LEU A 260 -2.50 1.07 -17.89
C LEU A 260 -2.52 -0.31 -17.22
N LEU A 261 -3.69 -0.82 -16.87
CA LEU A 261 -3.90 -2.18 -16.38
C LEU A 261 -4.27 -3.08 -17.57
N THR A 262 -3.30 -3.42 -18.40
CA THR A 262 -3.57 -4.21 -19.64
C THR A 262 -4.00 -5.65 -19.34
N GLY A 263 -3.77 -6.12 -18.12
CA GLY A 263 -4.29 -7.39 -17.59
C GLY A 263 -5.63 -7.27 -16.84
N LEU A 264 -6.30 -6.10 -16.88
CA LEU A 264 -7.55 -5.87 -16.16
C LEU A 264 -8.63 -6.88 -16.57
N ARG A 265 -9.18 -7.60 -15.58
CA ARG A 265 -10.27 -8.56 -15.74
C ARG A 265 -11.61 -7.97 -15.30
N GLU A 266 -11.58 -7.17 -14.26
CA GLU A 266 -12.76 -6.58 -13.64
C GLU A 266 -12.39 -5.32 -12.87
N ARG A 267 -13.26 -4.30 -12.91
CA ARG A 267 -13.34 -3.23 -11.92
C ARG A 267 -14.69 -3.32 -11.22
N ARG A 268 -14.66 -3.35 -9.90
CA ARG A 268 -15.86 -3.36 -9.08
C ARG A 268 -15.88 -2.15 -8.16
N LEU A 269 -16.98 -1.41 -8.20
CA LEU A 269 -17.28 -0.38 -7.21
C LEU A 269 -18.06 -1.04 -6.08
N ILE A 270 -17.61 -0.80 -4.86
CA ILE A 270 -18.20 -1.38 -3.65
C ILE A 270 -19.04 -0.30 -2.97
N PRO A 271 -20.37 -0.45 -2.96
CA PRO A 271 -21.25 0.55 -2.40
C PRO A 271 -21.04 0.71 -0.89
N ARG A 272 -21.14 1.95 -0.42
CA ARG A 272 -21.00 2.34 0.99
C ARG A 272 -19.62 2.02 1.61
N ALA A 273 -18.64 1.60 0.83
CA ALA A 273 -17.26 1.44 1.28
C ALA A 273 -16.44 2.70 0.95
N GLY A 274 -15.54 3.05 1.84
CA GLY A 274 -14.59 4.13 1.67
C GLY A 274 -13.20 3.63 1.27
N HIS A 275 -12.18 4.31 1.79
CA HIS A 275 -10.79 4.06 1.45
C HIS A 275 -10.21 2.76 2.06
N PHE A 276 -10.64 2.43 3.30
CA PHE A 276 -10.15 1.26 4.03
C PHE A 276 -10.96 0.00 3.69
N LEU A 277 -11.13 -0.25 2.39
CA LEU A 277 -12.02 -1.26 1.84
C LEU A 277 -11.73 -2.66 2.41
N ALA A 278 -10.49 -3.02 2.66
CA ALA A 278 -10.13 -4.32 3.24
C ALA A 278 -10.70 -4.51 4.67
N ARG A 279 -10.87 -3.41 5.42
CA ARG A 279 -11.56 -3.43 6.73
C ARG A 279 -13.08 -3.39 6.60
N GLU A 280 -13.57 -2.61 5.63
CA GLU A 280 -15.00 -2.37 5.45
C GLU A 280 -15.70 -3.53 4.76
N ASN A 281 -15.06 -4.13 3.76
CA ASN A 281 -15.61 -5.21 2.94
C ASN A 281 -14.58 -6.32 2.69
N PRO A 282 -14.09 -7.01 3.74
CA PRO A 282 -13.06 -8.04 3.59
C PRO A 282 -13.49 -9.20 2.68
N ALA A 283 -14.77 -9.55 2.65
CA ALA A 283 -15.30 -10.62 1.82
C ALA A 283 -15.09 -10.37 0.31
N ASP A 284 -15.22 -9.12 -0.15
CA ASP A 284 -14.97 -8.77 -1.56
C ASP A 284 -13.49 -8.93 -1.93
N VAL A 285 -12.58 -8.62 -1.01
CA VAL A 285 -11.14 -8.80 -1.20
C VAL A 285 -10.79 -10.29 -1.28
N VAL A 286 -11.32 -11.10 -0.36
CA VAL A 286 -11.15 -12.57 -0.36
C VAL A 286 -11.67 -13.17 -1.66
N ALA A 287 -12.89 -12.81 -2.08
CA ALA A 287 -13.48 -13.29 -3.33
C ALA A 287 -12.66 -12.93 -4.57
N ALA A 288 -12.08 -11.73 -4.61
CA ALA A 288 -11.22 -11.30 -5.70
C ALA A 288 -9.93 -12.15 -5.79
N VAL A 289 -9.28 -12.44 -4.65
CA VAL A 289 -8.09 -13.30 -4.59
C VAL A 289 -8.42 -14.71 -5.09
N VAL A 290 -9.47 -15.33 -4.54
CA VAL A 290 -9.88 -16.70 -4.91
C VAL A 290 -10.21 -16.80 -6.40
N ARG A 291 -10.93 -15.80 -6.94
CA ARG A 291 -11.27 -15.75 -8.38
C ARG A 291 -10.05 -15.63 -9.28
N LEU A 292 -9.06 -14.80 -8.92
CA LEU A 292 -7.82 -14.67 -9.69
C LEU A 292 -6.98 -15.94 -9.62
N ALA A 293 -6.91 -16.58 -8.46
CA ALA A 293 -6.18 -17.84 -8.29
C ALA A 293 -6.77 -18.95 -9.18
N ALA A 294 -8.12 -19.08 -9.22
CA ALA A 294 -8.79 -20.06 -10.07
C ALA A 294 -8.60 -19.82 -11.57
N SER A 295 -8.30 -18.59 -11.98
CA SER A 295 -8.08 -18.23 -13.40
C SER A 295 -6.62 -18.44 -13.84
N ALA A 296 -5.71 -18.72 -12.93
CA ALA A 296 -4.28 -18.90 -13.17
C ALA A 296 -3.84 -20.38 -13.13
N ALA A 297 -4.72 -21.27 -12.66
CA ALA A 297 -4.59 -22.74 -12.68
C ALA A 297 -5.07 -23.29 -14.02
#